data_a73d8b25667976fc17ddab3a2939aeff
#
_entry.id   a73d8b25667976fc17ddab3a2939aeff
#
_cell.length_a   1.000
_cell.length_b   1.000
_cell.length_c   1.000
_cell.angle_alpha   90.00
_cell.angle_beta   90.00
_cell.angle_gamma   90.00
#
_symmetry.space_group_name_H-M   'P 1'
#
loop_
_entity.id
_entity.type
_entity.pdbx_description
1 polymer ?
#
loop_
_entity_poly.entity_id
_entity_poly.type
_entity_poly.pdbx_seq_one_letter_code
_entity_poly.pdbx_strand_id
1 'polypeptide(L)'
;MKPVTEYQNFRVFIRDFYAERKVRSGFTWREFAREAGYSSPVFLKLVCDGTANLSDAGMERVAEAMGLVGVDLQYFRTLVRFNQEKDAAKKREIFKELRAITKENEITLVGEDQYDYYESWVNPVLREMAPYVSDSTPAQMADKLTFGAQAAEVKKA
;
A
#
# COMPACT_ATOMS: atom_id res chain seq x y z
N MET A 1 -6.12 -9.94 -5.64
CA MET A 1 -5.57 -9.90 -4.27
C MET A 1 -5.45 -8.44 -3.83
N LYS A 2 -5.61 -8.12 -2.56
CA LYS A 2 -5.37 -6.78 -2.01
C LYS A 2 -3.87 -6.48 -1.91
N PRO A 3 -3.44 -5.20 -1.88
CA PRO A 3 -2.07 -4.83 -1.54
C PRO A 3 -1.65 -5.41 -0.18
N VAL A 4 -0.37 -5.72 0.01
CA VAL A 4 0.13 -6.28 1.27
C VAL A 4 -0.10 -5.35 2.46
N THR A 5 -0.12 -4.05 2.21
CA THR A 5 -0.35 -2.98 3.20
C THR A 5 -1.74 -3.00 3.86
N GLU A 6 -2.71 -3.68 3.25
CA GLU A 6 -4.05 -3.88 3.80
C GLU A 6 -4.17 -5.13 4.70
N TYR A 7 -3.13 -5.97 4.76
CA TYR A 7 -3.15 -7.16 5.59
C TYR A 7 -2.56 -6.89 6.98
N GLN A 8 -3.22 -7.44 7.99
CA GLN A 8 -2.74 -7.43 9.38
C GLN A 8 -2.07 -8.74 9.80
N ASN A 9 -2.13 -9.76 8.91
CA ASN A 9 -1.54 -11.07 9.16
C ASN A 9 -0.86 -11.57 7.89
N PHE A 10 0.47 -11.75 7.96
CA PHE A 10 1.27 -12.20 6.82
C PHE A 10 0.89 -13.62 6.35
N ARG A 11 0.40 -14.49 7.23
CA ARG A 11 -0.03 -15.84 6.88
C ARG A 11 -1.26 -15.84 5.98
N VAL A 12 -2.19 -14.92 6.26
CA VAL A 12 -3.36 -14.70 5.40
C VAL A 12 -2.92 -14.18 4.05
N PHE A 13 -2.01 -13.20 4.03
CA PHE A 13 -1.45 -12.66 2.78
C PHE A 13 -0.79 -13.74 1.90
N ILE A 14 0.07 -14.58 2.49
CA ILE A 14 0.72 -15.70 1.75
C ILE A 14 -0.33 -16.67 1.21
N ARG A 15 -1.38 -16.97 1.99
CA ARG A 15 -2.46 -17.87 1.58
C ARG A 15 -3.25 -17.32 0.41
N ASP A 16 -3.59 -16.03 0.45
CA ASP A 16 -4.33 -15.36 -0.60
C ASP A 16 -3.51 -15.25 -1.89
N PHE A 17 -2.21 -14.94 -1.78
CA PHE A 17 -1.27 -14.98 -2.90
C PHE A 17 -1.23 -16.35 -3.56
N TYR A 18 -1.09 -17.42 -2.77
CA TYR A 18 -1.13 -18.77 -3.27
C TYR A 18 -2.47 -19.09 -3.96
N ALA A 19 -3.59 -18.74 -3.34
CA ALA A 19 -4.92 -19.00 -3.87
C ALA A 19 -5.14 -18.32 -5.23
N GLU A 20 -4.72 -17.07 -5.37
CA GLU A 20 -4.82 -16.32 -6.62
C GLU A 20 -3.95 -16.93 -7.73
N ARG A 21 -2.67 -17.24 -7.45
CA ARG A 21 -1.79 -17.89 -8.44
C ARG A 21 -2.29 -19.29 -8.82
N LYS A 22 -2.85 -20.04 -7.87
CA LYS A 22 -3.44 -21.34 -8.14
C LYS A 22 -4.58 -21.26 -9.16
N VAL A 23 -5.45 -20.28 -9.02
CA VAL A 23 -6.58 -20.08 -9.96
C VAL A 23 -6.07 -19.69 -11.35
N ARG A 24 -5.05 -18.82 -11.41
CA ARG A 24 -4.53 -18.30 -12.69
C ARG A 24 -3.69 -19.30 -13.48
N SER A 25 -2.90 -20.13 -12.80
CA SER A 25 -1.86 -20.96 -13.44
C SER A 25 -1.79 -22.40 -12.95
N GLY A 26 -2.70 -22.84 -12.07
CA GLY A 26 -2.60 -24.17 -11.46
C GLY A 26 -1.44 -24.30 -10.46
N PHE A 27 -0.89 -23.18 -9.97
CA PHE A 27 0.25 -23.12 -9.06
C PHE A 27 0.08 -24.01 -7.83
N THR A 28 1.11 -24.73 -7.45
CA THR A 28 1.09 -25.69 -6.35
C THR A 28 1.99 -25.26 -5.20
N TRP A 29 1.70 -25.77 -3.98
CA TRP A 29 2.59 -25.55 -2.82
C TRP A 29 4.02 -26.05 -3.05
N ARG A 30 4.20 -27.08 -3.88
CA ARG A 30 5.52 -27.57 -4.26
C ARG A 30 6.30 -26.55 -5.09
N GLU A 31 5.64 -25.93 -6.05
CA GLU A 31 6.23 -24.87 -6.87
C GLU A 31 6.56 -23.66 -6.03
N PHE A 32 5.64 -23.23 -5.16
CA PHE A 32 5.89 -22.10 -4.28
C PHE A 32 7.07 -22.35 -3.33
N ALA A 33 7.14 -23.53 -2.72
CA ALA A 33 8.27 -23.92 -1.88
C ALA A 33 9.59 -23.89 -2.66
N ARG A 34 9.59 -24.41 -3.90
CA ARG A 34 10.79 -24.41 -4.78
C ARG A 34 11.20 -22.98 -5.14
N GLU A 35 10.27 -22.11 -5.53
CA GLU A 35 10.54 -20.70 -5.83
C GLU A 35 11.13 -19.97 -4.61
N ALA A 36 10.62 -20.25 -3.43
CA ALA A 36 11.14 -19.71 -2.17
C ALA A 36 12.37 -20.46 -1.60
N GLY A 37 12.98 -21.40 -2.37
CA GLY A 37 14.20 -22.11 -1.98
C GLY A 37 14.03 -23.07 -0.81
N TYR A 38 12.84 -23.64 -0.61
CA TYR A 38 12.58 -24.67 0.38
C TYR A 38 12.56 -26.06 -0.24
N SER A 39 13.25 -27.00 0.39
CA SER A 39 13.23 -28.43 0.01
C SER A 39 11.90 -29.11 0.36
N SER A 40 11.25 -28.67 1.44
CA SER A 40 9.97 -29.22 1.88
C SER A 40 8.79 -28.52 1.23
N PRO A 41 7.98 -29.22 0.41
CA PRO A 41 6.80 -28.62 -0.23
C PRO A 41 5.68 -28.28 0.77
N VAL A 42 5.74 -28.78 2.00
CA VAL A 42 4.72 -28.58 3.04
C VAL A 42 5.05 -27.41 3.95
N PHE A 43 6.30 -26.93 3.97
CA PHE A 43 6.75 -25.92 4.95
C PHE A 43 5.92 -24.63 4.90
N LEU A 44 5.72 -24.08 3.70
CA LEU A 44 4.92 -22.85 3.57
C LEU A 44 3.45 -23.02 3.97
N LYS A 45 2.90 -24.22 3.78
CA LYS A 45 1.57 -24.54 4.28
C LYS A 45 1.53 -24.53 5.81
N LEU A 46 2.53 -25.13 6.48
CA LEU A 46 2.67 -25.11 7.94
C LEU A 46 2.84 -23.67 8.47
N VAL A 47 3.55 -22.81 7.73
CA VAL A 47 3.64 -21.38 8.06
C VAL A 47 2.27 -20.73 8.00
N CYS A 48 1.49 -20.95 6.94
CA CYS A 48 0.14 -20.42 6.79
C CYS A 48 -0.83 -20.94 7.87
N ASP A 49 -0.65 -22.18 8.31
CA ASP A 49 -1.48 -22.80 9.36
C ASP A 49 -1.04 -22.38 10.79
N GLY A 50 0.05 -21.60 10.91
CA GLY A 50 0.53 -21.07 12.19
C GLY A 50 1.38 -22.04 12.99
N THR A 51 1.67 -23.24 12.48
CA THR A 51 2.47 -24.28 13.14
C THR A 51 3.98 -24.09 12.95
N ALA A 52 4.38 -23.31 11.95
CA ALA A 52 5.76 -22.91 11.71
C ALA A 52 5.91 -21.39 11.59
N ASN A 53 7.13 -20.90 11.83
CA ASN A 53 7.50 -19.49 11.68
C ASN A 53 8.53 -19.34 10.56
N LEU A 54 8.57 -18.13 9.97
CA LEU A 54 9.63 -17.75 9.05
C LEU A 54 10.84 -17.24 9.84
N SER A 55 12.04 -17.70 9.50
CA SER A 55 13.28 -17.04 9.88
C SER A 55 13.49 -15.78 9.03
N ASP A 56 14.43 -14.91 9.40
CA ASP A 56 14.73 -13.71 8.61
C ASP A 56 15.12 -14.06 7.17
N ALA A 57 16.01 -15.04 6.98
CA ALA A 57 16.36 -15.53 5.65
C ALA A 57 15.18 -16.19 4.91
N GLY A 58 14.28 -16.85 5.65
CA GLY A 58 13.06 -17.43 5.11
C GLY A 58 12.06 -16.39 4.66
N MET A 59 11.93 -15.31 5.42
CA MET A 59 11.08 -14.16 5.09
C MET A 59 11.53 -13.50 3.79
N GLU A 60 12.84 -13.25 3.61
CA GLU A 60 13.38 -12.67 2.38
C GLU A 60 13.09 -13.55 1.15
N ARG A 61 13.35 -14.86 1.25
CA ARG A 61 13.09 -15.80 0.15
C ARG A 61 11.61 -15.90 -0.23
N VAL A 62 10.72 -15.86 0.76
CA VAL A 62 9.28 -15.87 0.51
C VAL A 62 8.83 -14.56 -0.14
N ALA A 63 9.35 -13.42 0.31
CA ALA A 63 9.07 -12.12 -0.28
C ALA A 63 9.53 -12.05 -1.74
N GLU A 64 10.74 -12.54 -2.03
CA GLU A 64 11.28 -12.64 -3.40
C GLU A 64 10.42 -13.55 -4.29
N ALA A 65 10.03 -14.73 -3.81
CA ALA A 65 9.16 -15.64 -4.55
C ALA A 65 7.76 -15.06 -4.83
N MET A 66 7.30 -14.13 -3.99
CA MET A 66 6.06 -13.38 -4.20
C MET A 66 6.26 -12.12 -5.06
N GLY A 67 7.50 -11.77 -5.41
CA GLY A 67 7.81 -10.59 -6.22
C GLY A 67 7.62 -9.27 -5.48
N LEU A 68 7.72 -9.26 -4.15
CA LEU A 68 7.57 -8.05 -3.34
C LEU A 68 8.82 -7.17 -3.46
N VAL A 69 8.63 -5.89 -3.75
CA VAL A 69 9.70 -4.90 -3.88
C VAL A 69 9.32 -3.60 -3.17
N GLY A 70 10.32 -2.74 -2.91
CA GLY A 70 10.09 -1.40 -2.36
C GLY A 70 9.32 -1.45 -1.05
N VAL A 71 8.23 -0.72 -1.02
CA VAL A 71 7.38 -0.55 0.17
C VAL A 71 6.65 -1.84 0.55
N ASP A 72 6.16 -2.60 -0.42
CA ASP A 72 5.49 -3.87 -0.18
C ASP A 72 6.42 -4.86 0.54
N LEU A 73 7.69 -4.90 0.14
CA LEU A 73 8.71 -5.70 0.79
C LEU A 73 8.97 -5.22 2.22
N GLN A 74 9.11 -3.92 2.42
CA GLN A 74 9.33 -3.33 3.75
C GLN A 74 8.15 -3.61 4.68
N TYR A 75 6.93 -3.41 4.20
CA TYR A 75 5.73 -3.70 4.97
C TYR A 75 5.62 -5.19 5.33
N PHE A 76 5.85 -6.08 4.37
CA PHE A 76 5.81 -7.54 4.59
C PHE A 76 6.81 -7.98 5.65
N ARG A 77 8.05 -7.50 5.59
CA ARG A 77 9.10 -7.76 6.61
C ARG A 77 8.62 -7.36 8.01
N THR A 78 8.11 -6.14 8.13
CA THR A 78 7.65 -5.59 9.40
C THR A 78 6.41 -6.35 9.90
N LEU A 79 5.50 -6.75 9.00
CA LEU A 79 4.32 -7.53 9.32
C LEU A 79 4.67 -8.94 9.83
N VAL A 80 5.66 -9.61 9.22
CA VAL A 80 6.15 -10.92 9.69
C VAL A 80 6.72 -10.79 11.11
N ARG A 81 7.60 -9.80 11.33
CA ARG A 81 8.16 -9.51 12.66
C ARG A 81 7.06 -9.23 13.69
N PHE A 82 6.09 -8.38 13.33
CA PHE A 82 4.95 -8.04 14.20
C PHE A 82 4.13 -9.26 14.61
N ASN A 83 3.81 -10.15 13.65
CA ASN A 83 2.99 -11.32 13.94
C ASN A 83 3.74 -12.43 14.69
N GLN A 84 5.08 -12.48 14.59
CA GLN A 84 5.91 -13.49 15.25
C GLN A 84 6.46 -13.02 16.61
N GLU A 85 6.43 -11.72 16.89
CA GLU A 85 6.91 -11.16 18.15
C GLU A 85 5.95 -11.52 19.31
N LYS A 86 6.53 -12.01 20.41
CA LYS A 86 5.80 -12.41 21.62
C LYS A 86 5.87 -11.35 22.73
N ASP A 87 6.94 -10.56 22.74
CA ASP A 87 7.13 -9.50 23.72
C ASP A 87 6.20 -8.30 23.41
N ALA A 88 5.37 -7.91 24.36
CA ALA A 88 4.36 -6.87 24.18
C ALA A 88 4.97 -5.48 23.94
N ALA A 89 6.13 -5.16 24.54
CA ALA A 89 6.78 -3.87 24.37
C ALA A 89 7.40 -3.77 22.95
N LYS A 90 8.13 -4.80 22.52
CA LYS A 90 8.70 -4.88 21.17
C LYS A 90 7.60 -4.88 20.10
N LYS A 91 6.52 -5.61 20.34
CA LYS A 91 5.37 -5.64 19.44
C LYS A 91 4.75 -4.27 19.21
N ARG A 92 4.66 -3.43 20.27
CA ARG A 92 4.20 -2.03 20.16
C ARG A 92 5.11 -1.18 19.28
N GLU A 93 6.43 -1.34 19.40
CA GLU A 93 7.38 -0.60 18.58
C GLU A 93 7.27 -1.03 17.10
N ILE A 94 7.21 -2.32 16.82
CA ILE A 94 7.02 -2.83 15.45
C ILE A 94 5.68 -2.35 14.87
N PHE A 95 4.64 -2.25 15.69
CA PHE A 95 3.35 -1.70 15.23
C PHE A 95 3.44 -0.22 14.82
N LYS A 96 4.25 0.58 15.52
CA LYS A 96 4.51 1.97 15.11
C LYS A 96 5.24 2.03 13.76
N GLU A 97 6.23 1.12 13.55
CA GLU A 97 6.92 0.99 12.26
C GLU A 97 5.93 0.66 11.12
N LEU A 98 5.02 -0.31 11.33
CA LEU A 98 3.98 -0.64 10.34
C LEU A 98 3.12 0.57 9.97
N ARG A 99 2.68 1.32 10.97
CA ARG A 99 1.85 2.51 10.75
C ARG A 99 2.61 3.62 10.02
N ALA A 100 3.91 3.78 10.31
CA ALA A 100 4.74 4.77 9.64
C ALA A 100 4.86 4.44 8.14
N ILE A 101 5.15 3.18 7.78
CA ILE A 101 5.22 2.73 6.40
C ILE A 101 3.91 3.01 5.65
N THR A 102 2.75 2.70 6.26
CA THR A 102 1.45 2.93 5.63
C THR A 102 1.17 4.42 5.44
N LYS A 103 1.46 5.23 6.46
CA LYS A 103 1.23 6.68 6.43
C LYS A 103 2.12 7.40 5.41
N GLU A 104 3.40 7.04 5.34
CA GLU A 104 4.34 7.60 4.35
C GLU A 104 3.89 7.30 2.92
N ASN A 105 3.32 6.12 2.68
CA ASN A 105 2.78 5.76 1.38
C ASN A 105 1.47 6.45 1.05
N GLU A 106 0.58 6.60 2.00
CA GLU A 106 -0.64 7.39 1.79
C GLU A 106 -0.30 8.84 1.44
N ILE A 107 0.72 9.42 2.08
CA ILE A 107 1.23 10.76 1.75
C ILE A 107 1.90 10.78 0.37
N THR A 108 2.62 9.74 -0.02
CA THR A 108 3.29 9.67 -1.33
C THR A 108 2.28 9.47 -2.47
N LEU A 109 1.24 8.65 -2.26
CA LEU A 109 0.15 8.49 -3.24
C LEU A 109 -0.70 9.76 -3.38
N VAL A 110 -0.85 10.53 -2.31
CA VAL A 110 -1.49 11.86 -2.31
C VAL A 110 -0.56 12.93 -2.88
N GLY A 111 0.77 12.69 -2.89
CA GLY A 111 1.79 13.71 -3.14
C GLY A 111 2.07 14.01 -4.61
N GLU A 112 2.07 13.05 -5.52
CA GLU A 112 2.46 13.33 -6.91
C GLU A 112 1.30 13.87 -7.75
N ASP A 113 0.09 13.31 -7.64
CA ASP A 113 -1.08 13.79 -8.40
C ASP A 113 -1.79 14.99 -7.74
N GLN A 114 -1.60 15.18 -6.44
CA GLN A 114 -2.21 16.30 -5.71
C GLN A 114 -1.25 17.47 -5.46
N TYR A 115 0.05 17.30 -5.67
CA TYR A 115 0.99 18.42 -5.55
C TYR A 115 0.62 19.54 -6.54
N ASP A 116 0.36 19.19 -7.79
CA ASP A 116 -0.12 20.12 -8.82
C ASP A 116 -1.45 20.78 -8.43
N TYR A 117 -2.31 20.06 -7.69
CA TYR A 117 -3.58 20.61 -7.19
C TYR A 117 -3.38 21.66 -6.10
N TYR A 118 -2.41 21.44 -5.18
CA TYR A 118 -2.12 22.38 -4.09
C TYR A 118 -1.07 23.44 -4.44
N GLU A 119 -0.37 23.29 -5.56
CA GLU A 119 0.59 24.29 -6.05
C GLU A 119 -0.10 25.62 -6.39
N SER A 120 -1.38 25.59 -6.78
CA SER A 120 -2.19 26.77 -6.99
C SER A 120 -3.25 26.92 -5.90
N TRP A 121 -3.26 28.09 -5.20
CA TRP A 121 -4.32 28.43 -4.24
C TRP A 121 -5.72 28.48 -4.87
N VAL A 122 -5.80 28.60 -6.20
CA VAL A 122 -7.04 28.67 -7.00
C VAL A 122 -7.81 27.34 -6.92
N ASN A 123 -7.12 26.20 -6.94
CA ASN A 123 -7.74 24.89 -6.96
C ASN A 123 -8.61 24.57 -5.73
N PRO A 124 -8.13 24.73 -4.48
CA PRO A 124 -8.95 24.54 -3.29
C PRO A 124 -10.13 25.50 -3.22
N VAL A 125 -9.94 26.77 -3.62
CA VAL A 125 -10.98 27.77 -3.60
C VAL A 125 -12.08 27.47 -4.61
N LEU A 126 -11.74 27.08 -5.83
CA LEU A 126 -12.71 26.69 -6.85
C LEU A 126 -13.53 25.47 -6.43
N ARG A 127 -12.90 24.49 -5.78
CA ARG A 127 -13.60 23.32 -5.24
C ARG A 127 -14.69 23.71 -4.24
N GLU A 128 -14.37 24.62 -3.32
CA GLU A 128 -15.34 25.09 -2.34
C GLU A 128 -16.43 25.98 -2.96
N MET A 129 -16.12 26.69 -4.05
CA MET A 129 -17.06 27.51 -4.77
C MET A 129 -17.93 26.75 -5.79
N ALA A 130 -17.52 25.57 -6.22
CA ALA A 130 -18.19 24.78 -7.26
C ALA A 130 -19.71 24.63 -7.06
N PRO A 131 -20.24 24.36 -5.85
CA PRO A 131 -21.68 24.26 -5.62
C PRO A 131 -22.45 25.59 -5.88
N TYR A 132 -21.76 26.74 -5.82
CA TYR A 132 -22.36 28.06 -5.92
C TYR A 132 -22.16 28.72 -7.30
N VAL A 133 -21.33 28.11 -8.16
CA VAL A 133 -20.95 28.71 -9.46
C VAL A 133 -21.00 27.70 -10.62
N SER A 134 -21.78 26.66 -10.49
CA SER A 134 -21.88 25.54 -11.45
C SER A 134 -22.16 26.02 -12.90
N ASP A 135 -22.86 27.12 -13.09
CA ASP A 135 -23.23 27.68 -14.41
C ASP A 135 -22.29 28.82 -14.86
N SER A 136 -21.18 29.06 -14.12
CA SER A 136 -20.28 30.17 -14.43
C SER A 136 -19.17 29.75 -15.38
N THR A 137 -18.79 30.61 -16.33
CA THR A 137 -17.62 30.42 -17.18
C THR A 137 -16.32 30.64 -16.39
N PRO A 138 -15.15 30.10 -16.84
CA PRO A 138 -13.85 30.33 -16.18
C PRO A 138 -13.52 31.82 -15.98
N ALA A 139 -13.91 32.67 -16.93
CA ALA A 139 -13.71 34.13 -16.80
C ALA A 139 -14.58 34.74 -15.69
N GLN A 140 -15.85 34.34 -15.58
CA GLN A 140 -16.74 34.78 -14.51
C GLN A 140 -16.33 34.25 -13.13
N MET A 141 -15.73 33.07 -13.08
CA MET A 141 -15.17 32.53 -11.86
C MET A 141 -13.92 33.29 -11.43
N ALA A 142 -13.03 33.63 -12.37
CA ALA A 142 -11.83 34.43 -12.08
C ALA A 142 -12.19 35.79 -11.51
N ASP A 143 -13.24 36.47 -12.03
CA ASP A 143 -13.72 37.77 -11.53
C ASP A 143 -14.28 37.71 -10.09
N LYS A 144 -14.77 36.54 -9.67
CA LYS A 144 -15.26 36.32 -8.30
C LYS A 144 -14.14 36.05 -7.29
N LEU A 145 -12.94 35.76 -7.75
CA LEU A 145 -11.78 35.49 -6.88
C LEU A 145 -11.12 36.84 -6.53
N THR A 146 -11.22 37.24 -5.28
CA THR A 146 -10.79 38.55 -4.76
C THR A 146 -9.27 38.83 -4.86
N PHE A 147 -8.47 37.83 -5.26
CA PHE A 147 -7.00 37.87 -5.28
C PHE A 147 -6.36 37.81 -6.67
N GLY A 148 -7.12 38.12 -7.73
CA GLY A 148 -6.54 38.33 -9.05
C GLY A 148 -6.16 37.04 -9.81
N ALA A 149 -6.93 35.96 -9.69
CA ALA A 149 -6.76 34.79 -10.52
C ALA A 149 -7.02 35.07 -12.00
N GLN A 150 -6.22 34.46 -12.89
CA GLN A 150 -6.45 34.58 -14.33
C GLN A 150 -7.41 33.47 -14.82
N ALA A 151 -8.21 33.78 -15.85
CA ALA A 151 -9.14 32.81 -16.44
C ALA A 151 -8.46 31.53 -16.93
N ALA A 152 -7.18 31.61 -17.32
CA ALA A 152 -6.36 30.47 -17.72
C ALA A 152 -6.06 29.52 -16.55
N GLU A 153 -5.87 30.03 -15.33
CA GLU A 153 -5.66 29.23 -14.12
C GLU A 153 -6.94 28.52 -13.70
N VAL A 154 -8.08 29.22 -13.77
CA VAL A 154 -9.40 28.64 -13.48
C VAL A 154 -9.77 27.52 -14.45
N LYS A 155 -9.36 27.62 -15.72
CA LYS A 155 -9.62 26.57 -16.72
C LYS A 155 -8.75 25.34 -16.54
N LYS A 156 -7.55 25.48 -15.95
CA LYS A 156 -6.60 24.40 -15.68
C LYS A 156 -6.98 23.64 -14.39
N ALA A 157 -7.59 24.33 -13.43
CA ALA A 157 -8.05 23.78 -12.16
C ALA A 157 -9.33 22.95 -12.31
#